data_dd22843b4679b27721737a6be90c6230
#
_entry.id   dd22843b4679b27721737a6be90c6230
#
_cell.length_a   1.000
_cell.length_b   1.000
_cell.length_c   1.000
_cell.angle_alpha   90.00
_cell.angle_beta   90.00
_cell.angle_gamma   90.00
#
_symmetry.space_group_name_H-M   'P 1'
#
loop_
_entity.id
_entity.type
_entity.pdbx_description
1 polymer ?
#
loop_
_entity_poly.entity_id
_entity_poly.type
_entity_poly.pdbx_seq_one_letter_code
_entity_poly.pdbx_strand_id
1 'polypeptide(L)'
;MGTGDGTVKHSVLSTSAQIREGAVVQDSVIMSGAVIGKGAKIKRAIIGEGAHISEGVEIDGTEEVQVVGYNEVVGVPKDED
;
A
#
# COMPACT_ATOMS: atom_id res chain seq x y z
N MET A 1 -8.06 3.20 12.35
CA MET A 1 -8.43 3.69 11.40
C MET A 1 -7.63 4.68 10.80
N GLY A 2 -7.75 5.75 10.74
CA GLY A 2 -6.94 6.78 10.21
C GLY A 2 -6.42 6.54 8.86
N THR A 3 -7.16 5.92 8.06
CA THR A 3 -6.65 5.58 6.79
C THR A 3 -6.75 6.67 5.76
N GLY A 4 -7.33 7.75 6.04
CA GLY A 4 -7.51 8.76 5.04
C GLY A 4 -8.66 8.38 4.13
N ASP A 5 -8.51 8.67 2.86
CA ASP A 5 -9.62 8.51 1.93
C ASP A 5 -9.52 7.29 1.03
N GLY A 6 -8.68 6.35 1.37
CA GLY A 6 -8.56 5.15 0.56
C GLY A 6 -9.62 4.14 0.91
N THR A 7 -9.71 3.11 0.10
CA THR A 7 -10.64 2.01 0.29
C THR A 7 -9.87 0.78 0.74
N VAL A 8 -10.33 0.15 1.80
CA VAL A 8 -9.67 -1.04 2.35
C VAL A 8 -10.71 -2.14 2.49
N LYS A 9 -10.42 -3.31 1.92
CA LYS A 9 -11.33 -4.45 1.98
C LYS A 9 -10.60 -5.69 2.44
N HIS A 10 -11.14 -6.37 3.44
CA HIS A 10 -10.61 -7.63 3.93
C HIS A 10 -9.10 -7.58 4.14
N SER A 11 -8.62 -6.51 4.75
CA SER A 11 -7.20 -6.32 4.92
C SER A 11 -6.88 -5.96 6.37
N VAL A 12 -5.62 -6.12 6.71
CA VAL A 12 -5.15 -5.76 8.05
C VAL A 12 -4.28 -4.52 7.93
N LEU A 13 -4.61 -3.50 8.70
CA LEU A 13 -3.82 -2.28 8.75
C LEU A 13 -3.23 -2.16 10.13
N SER A 14 -1.93 -1.96 10.18
CA SER A 14 -1.26 -1.77 11.46
C SER A 14 -1.21 -0.30 11.82
N THR A 15 -0.71 -0.03 13.01
CA THR A 15 -0.60 1.32 13.52
C THR A 15 0.20 2.19 12.55
N SER A 16 -0.26 3.38 12.33
CA SER A 16 0.42 4.37 11.50
C SER A 16 0.46 4.06 10.03
N ALA A 17 -0.22 3.01 9.58
CA ALA A 17 -0.33 2.76 8.15
C ALA A 17 -1.22 3.85 7.54
N GLN A 18 -0.86 4.31 6.35
CA GLN A 18 -1.60 5.36 5.68
C GLN A 18 -2.04 4.90 4.30
N ILE A 19 -3.31 5.05 4.02
CA ILE A 19 -3.87 4.73 2.72
C ILE A 19 -4.38 6.03 2.13
N ARG A 20 -3.68 6.52 1.12
CA ARG A 20 -3.98 7.83 0.58
C ARG A 20 -5.23 7.81 -0.30
N GLU A 21 -5.66 9.01 -0.67
CA GLU A 21 -6.89 9.19 -1.40
C GLU A 21 -6.92 8.37 -2.68
N GLY A 22 -8.00 7.69 -2.92
CA GLY A 22 -8.18 6.92 -4.15
C GLY A 22 -7.44 5.58 -4.17
N ALA A 23 -6.62 5.30 -3.18
CA ALA A 23 -5.93 4.02 -3.15
C ALA A 23 -6.90 2.92 -2.76
N VAL A 24 -6.63 1.72 -3.21
CA VAL A 24 -7.47 0.56 -2.89
C VAL A 24 -6.56 -0.54 -2.36
N VAL A 25 -6.92 -1.08 -1.20
CA VAL A 25 -6.18 -2.17 -0.60
C VAL A 25 -7.16 -3.30 -0.38
N GLN A 26 -6.84 -4.48 -0.90
CA GLN A 26 -7.75 -5.60 -0.83
C GLN A 26 -6.99 -6.87 -0.48
N ASP A 27 -7.51 -7.63 0.48
CA ASP A 27 -6.94 -8.92 0.88
C ASP A 27 -5.45 -8.84 1.16
N SER A 28 -5.02 -7.77 1.80
CA SER A 28 -3.60 -7.49 2.01
C SER A 28 -3.30 -7.18 3.46
N VAL A 29 -2.02 -7.18 3.80
CA VAL A 29 -1.58 -6.79 5.13
C VAL A 29 -0.65 -5.59 4.97
N ILE A 30 -0.98 -4.49 5.65
CA ILE A 30 -0.19 -3.27 5.59
C ILE A 30 0.42 -3.04 6.95
N MET A 31 1.72 -3.10 7.04
CA MET A 31 2.39 -3.03 8.33
C MET A 31 2.61 -1.60 8.78
N SER A 32 3.12 -1.45 10.00
CA SER A 32 3.22 -0.15 10.64
C SER A 32 4.02 0.84 9.79
N GLY A 33 3.51 2.04 9.70
CA GLY A 33 4.23 3.13 9.04
C GLY A 33 4.29 3.05 7.53
N ALA A 34 3.69 2.02 6.94
CA ALA A 34 3.68 1.93 5.48
C ALA A 34 2.75 2.97 4.90
N VAL A 35 3.07 3.47 3.72
CA VAL A 35 2.28 4.49 3.05
C VAL A 35 1.88 3.98 1.68
N ILE A 36 0.60 3.99 1.40
CA ILE A 36 0.09 3.59 0.10
C ILE A 36 -0.32 4.86 -0.63
N GLY A 37 0.35 5.17 -1.73
CA GLY A 37 0.17 6.43 -2.43
C GLY A 37 -1.18 6.58 -3.09
N LYS A 38 -1.48 7.78 -3.51
CA LYS A 38 -2.77 8.09 -4.12
C LYS A 38 -3.02 7.20 -5.33
N GLY A 39 -4.21 6.66 -5.40
CA GLY A 39 -4.62 5.87 -6.55
C GLY A 39 -3.91 4.54 -6.71
N ALA A 40 -3.03 4.18 -5.79
CA ALA A 40 -2.36 2.89 -5.87
C ALA A 40 -3.36 1.78 -5.60
N LYS A 41 -3.12 0.61 -6.17
CA LYS A 41 -4.01 -0.52 -5.99
C LYS A 41 -3.20 -1.71 -5.52
N ILE A 42 -3.57 -2.21 -4.36
CA ILE A 42 -2.85 -3.30 -3.72
C ILE A 42 -3.80 -4.46 -3.54
N LYS A 43 -3.44 -5.62 -4.05
CA LYS A 43 -4.28 -6.77 -3.98
C LYS A 43 -3.44 -7.99 -3.62
N ARG A 44 -3.81 -8.65 -2.54
CA ARG A 44 -3.15 -9.85 -2.06
C ARG A 44 -1.64 -9.65 -1.91
N ALA A 45 -1.30 -8.65 -1.13
CA ALA A 45 0.11 -8.33 -0.91
C ALA A 45 0.38 -8.10 0.57
N ILE A 46 1.64 -8.22 0.94
CA ILE A 46 2.08 -7.90 2.29
C ILE A 46 3.04 -6.74 2.15
N ILE A 47 2.68 -5.61 2.74
CA ILE A 47 3.47 -4.38 2.63
C ILE A 47 4.23 -4.19 3.93
N GLY A 48 5.54 -4.23 3.87
CA GLY A 48 6.38 -4.19 5.06
C GLY A 48 6.35 -2.87 5.80
N GLU A 49 6.91 -2.89 7.01
CA GLU A 49 6.95 -1.69 7.83
C GLU A 49 7.71 -0.58 7.11
N GLY A 50 7.17 0.61 7.15
CA GLY A 50 7.82 1.76 6.56
C GLY A 50 7.92 1.75 5.05
N ALA A 51 7.36 0.78 4.39
CA ALA A 51 7.41 0.71 2.94
C ALA A 51 6.58 1.83 2.34
N HIS A 52 6.92 2.23 1.13
CA HIS A 52 6.25 3.34 0.50
C HIS A 52 5.84 2.93 -0.91
N ILE A 53 4.57 2.94 -1.18
CA ILE A 53 4.04 2.60 -2.49
C ILE A 53 3.70 3.91 -3.18
N SER A 54 4.30 4.15 -4.33
CA SER A 54 4.13 5.41 -5.04
C SER A 54 2.75 5.53 -5.65
N GLU A 55 2.40 6.75 -6.04
CA GLU A 55 1.09 7.00 -6.63
C GLU A 55 0.87 6.14 -7.85
N GLY A 56 -0.31 5.61 -7.98
CA GLY A 56 -0.71 4.89 -9.17
C GLY A 56 -0.09 3.52 -9.35
N VAL A 57 0.70 3.06 -8.39
CA VAL A 57 1.32 1.75 -8.50
C VAL A 57 0.27 0.68 -8.30
N GLU A 58 0.32 -0.38 -9.11
CA GLU A 58 -0.59 -1.50 -8.94
C GLU A 58 0.22 -2.72 -8.56
N ILE A 59 -0.17 -3.34 -7.47
CA ILE A 59 0.47 -4.57 -7.01
C ILE A 59 -0.63 -5.61 -6.98
N ASP A 60 -0.52 -6.61 -7.84
CA ASP A 60 -1.54 -7.63 -7.97
C ASP A 60 -0.95 -8.98 -7.61
N GLY A 61 -1.29 -9.49 -6.46
CA GLY A 61 -0.82 -10.78 -6.00
C GLY A 61 -1.82 -11.90 -6.20
N THR A 62 -2.73 -11.75 -7.15
CA THR A 62 -3.75 -12.75 -7.37
C THR A 62 -3.15 -14.12 -7.67
N GLU A 63 -2.15 -14.19 -8.50
CA GLU A 63 -1.53 -15.46 -8.82
C GLU A 63 -0.50 -15.84 -7.77
N GLU A 64 0.19 -14.88 -7.24
CA GLU A 64 1.21 -15.16 -6.26
C GLU A 64 1.31 -13.96 -5.35
N VAL A 65 1.20 -14.16 -4.06
CA VAL A 65 1.23 -13.07 -3.09
C VAL A 65 2.51 -12.27 -3.28
N GLN A 66 2.36 -10.95 -3.34
CA GLN A 66 3.49 -10.06 -3.48
C GLN A 66 3.93 -9.58 -2.11
N VAL A 67 5.22 -9.45 -1.91
CA VAL A 67 5.74 -8.99 -0.63
C VAL A 67 6.65 -7.79 -0.88
N VAL A 68 6.38 -6.71 -0.15
CA VAL A 68 7.20 -5.50 -0.21
C VAL A 68 7.97 -5.44 1.09
N GLY A 69 9.28 -5.31 1.01
CA GLY A 69 10.12 -5.40 2.19
C GLY A 69 10.11 -4.16 3.06
N TYR A 70 10.81 -4.26 4.18
CA TYR A 70 10.95 -3.20 5.16
C TYR A 70 11.53 -1.96 4.49
N ASN A 71 10.90 -0.83 4.65
CA ASN A 71 11.33 0.47 4.11
C ASN A 71 11.54 0.48 2.60
N GLU A 72 11.00 -0.49 1.91
CA GLU A 72 11.19 -0.56 0.49
C GLU A 72 10.28 0.46 -0.21
N VAL A 73 10.76 1.05 -1.29
CA VAL A 73 9.98 1.99 -2.08
C VAL A 73 9.64 1.35 -3.40
N VAL A 74 8.37 1.29 -3.72
CA VAL A 74 7.90 0.68 -4.96
C VAL A 74 7.41 1.79 -5.88
N GLY A 75 7.91 1.80 -7.10
CA GLY A 75 7.51 2.78 -8.08
C GLY A 75 8.36 4.02 -8.01
N VAL A 76 8.07 4.98 -8.87
CA VAL A 76 8.83 6.21 -8.96
C VAL A 76 7.94 7.36 -8.49
N PRO A 77 8.41 8.19 -7.56
CA PRO A 77 7.59 9.30 -7.09
C PRO A 77 7.20 10.21 -8.25
N LYS A 78 5.94 10.55 -8.29
CA LYS A 78 5.47 11.34 -9.39
C LYS A 78 5.97 12.76 -9.36
N ASP A 79 6.22 13.27 -8.21
CA ASP A 79 6.62 14.65 -8.16
C ASP A 79 8.10 14.80 -8.35
N GLU A 80 8.77 13.76 -8.75
CA GLU A 80 10.12 13.87 -8.96
C GLU A 80 10.37 14.46 -10.21
N ASP A 81 10.80 14.97 -10.64
CA ASP A 81 10.98 15.52 -11.85
C ASP A 81 11.86 16.00 -12.21
#